data_9c117dbc8aa2bc505b8f94041505c85f
#
_entry.id   9c117dbc8aa2bc505b8f94041505c85f
#
_cell.length_a   1.000
_cell.length_b   1.000
_cell.length_c   1.000
_cell.angle_alpha   90.00
_cell.angle_beta   90.00
_cell.angle_gamma   90.00
#
_symmetry.space_group_name_H-M   'P 1'
#
loop_
_entity.id
_entity.type
_entity.pdbx_description
1 polymer ?
#
loop_
_entity_poly.entity_id
_entity_poly.type
_entity_poly.pdbx_seq_one_letter_code
_entity_poly.pdbx_strand_id
1 'polypeptide(L)'
;MSDRESKAATLVPEPETAGPHDERERHDEREVRRAGPTELVVAPASQALLAQEPEDAPGTADPREPRIAAHVRAILDELGLDPGDPNLRETDRRVARMYLEMFHGLEEGAEPTVTTFPNDEGYSHMVMEKDIPFYSLCAHHLVPFYGKAHIAYIPRERILGLSKFARILEFYAKRPQLQERLTEQVVNYLQEKLEPLGAMVVVEARHLCVEMRGVKKPGALTTTSAIRGVFHQRPVREEFLDLLRHRS
;
A
#
# COMPACT_ATOMS: atom_id res chain seq x y z
N MET A 1 15.58 -60.89 -28.48
CA MET A 1 16.12 -60.28 -29.68
C MET A 1 16.21 -58.83 -29.33
N SER A 2 17.38 -58.36 -28.84
CA SER A 2 18.51 -57.86 -29.63
C SER A 2 18.12 -56.51 -30.20
N ASP A 3 18.75 -55.35 -30.01
CA ASP A 3 20.11 -54.94 -29.60
C ASP A 3 19.98 -53.43 -29.27
N ARG A 4 20.65 -52.89 -28.26
CA ARG A 4 21.95 -52.19 -28.25
C ARG A 4 22.08 -51.05 -29.29
N GLU A 5 22.35 -49.88 -28.83
CA GLU A 5 23.59 -49.08 -28.72
C GLU A 5 23.22 -47.61 -28.91
N SER A 6 23.85 -46.55 -28.48
CA SER A 6 25.19 -46.30 -27.97
C SER A 6 25.26 -44.83 -27.47
N LYS A 7 26.14 -44.64 -26.53
CA LYS A 7 26.70 -43.43 -25.97
C LYS A 7 27.15 -42.38 -27.00
N ALA A 8 27.04 -41.08 -26.64
CA ALA A 8 28.10 -40.12 -26.87
C ALA A 8 28.12 -39.07 -25.76
N ALA A 9 29.16 -39.13 -24.95
CA ALA A 9 29.56 -38.07 -24.01
C ALA A 9 30.39 -37.04 -24.77
N THR A 10 30.08 -35.76 -24.62
CA THR A 10 30.92 -34.67 -25.14
C THR A 10 31.63 -34.01 -23.97
N LEU A 11 32.94 -34.08 -24.01
CA LEU A 11 33.94 -33.50 -23.12
C LEU A 11 33.92 -32.00 -23.16
N VAL A 12 34.03 -31.38 -21.98
CA VAL A 12 34.30 -29.95 -21.75
C VAL A 12 35.83 -29.79 -21.68
N PRO A 13 36.47 -28.87 -22.38
CA PRO A 13 37.90 -28.60 -22.22
C PRO A 13 38.18 -27.66 -21.02
N GLU A 14 39.21 -27.99 -20.27
CA GLU A 14 39.80 -27.17 -19.18
C GLU A 14 40.55 -25.95 -19.78
N PRO A 15 40.63 -24.84 -19.04
CA PRO A 15 41.43 -23.69 -19.45
C PRO A 15 42.93 -23.85 -19.06
N GLU A 16 43.78 -23.51 -20.00
CA GLU A 16 45.22 -23.46 -19.87
C GLU A 16 45.70 -22.42 -18.85
N THR A 17 46.76 -22.80 -18.14
CA THR A 17 47.57 -21.96 -17.26
C THR A 17 48.53 -21.07 -18.04
N ALA A 18 48.44 -19.77 -17.87
CA ALA A 18 49.49 -18.83 -18.29
C ALA A 18 50.22 -18.27 -17.07
N GLY A 19 51.53 -18.31 -17.14
CA GLY A 19 52.48 -17.95 -16.09
C GLY A 19 52.74 -16.42 -15.95
N PRO A 20 53.70 -16.04 -15.12
CA PRO A 20 53.68 -14.75 -14.40
C PRO A 20 54.35 -13.62 -15.20
N HIS A 21 53.73 -12.46 -15.27
CA HIS A 21 54.40 -11.19 -15.60
C HIS A 21 54.54 -10.34 -14.34
N ASP A 22 55.80 -10.14 -13.98
CA ASP A 22 56.33 -9.18 -13.02
C ASP A 22 56.32 -7.79 -13.67
N GLU A 23 55.55 -6.86 -13.13
CA GLU A 23 55.79 -5.42 -13.31
C GLU A 23 55.44 -4.65 -12.04
N ARG A 24 56.49 -4.11 -11.48
CA ARG A 24 56.50 -3.19 -10.33
C ARG A 24 55.82 -1.89 -10.72
N GLU A 25 54.71 -1.53 -10.10
CA GLU A 25 54.22 -0.15 -10.07
C GLU A 25 53.88 0.29 -8.63
N ARG A 26 54.74 1.18 -8.22
CA ARG A 26 54.70 2.26 -7.22
C ARG A 26 53.44 2.39 -6.39
N HIS A 27 53.65 2.23 -5.09
CA HIS A 27 52.81 2.73 -4.02
C HIS A 27 52.58 4.25 -4.18
N ASP A 28 51.32 4.63 -4.40
CA ASP A 28 50.81 5.95 -4.11
C ASP A 28 49.97 5.82 -2.81
N GLU A 29 50.61 6.08 -1.69
CA GLU A 29 49.98 6.17 -0.37
C GLU A 29 49.12 7.42 -0.30
N ARG A 30 47.89 7.37 -0.81
CA ARG A 30 46.86 8.35 -0.47
C ARG A 30 46.23 7.96 0.84
N GLU A 31 46.58 8.72 1.82
CA GLU A 31 46.04 8.80 3.16
C GLU A 31 44.48 8.73 3.15
N VAL A 32 43.90 7.56 3.44
CA VAL A 32 42.47 7.42 3.66
C VAL A 32 42.16 8.09 4.99
N ARG A 33 41.78 9.35 4.96
CA ARG A 33 41.18 10.04 6.09
C ARG A 33 39.96 9.27 6.54
N ARG A 34 40.05 8.62 7.69
CA ARG A 34 38.92 8.04 8.40
C ARG A 34 37.95 9.18 8.72
N ALA A 35 36.80 9.23 8.03
CA ALA A 35 35.69 10.05 8.43
C ALA A 35 35.24 9.57 9.81
N GLY A 36 35.35 10.41 10.81
CA GLY A 36 34.77 10.19 12.13
C GLY A 36 33.24 10.10 12.03
N PRO A 37 32.55 9.64 13.07
CA PRO A 37 31.11 9.51 13.07
C PRO A 37 30.49 10.88 12.76
N THR A 38 29.78 10.95 11.66
CA THR A 38 29.01 12.14 11.27
C THR A 38 27.87 12.26 12.29
N GLU A 39 28.01 13.13 13.26
CA GLU A 39 26.89 13.56 14.10
C GLU A 39 25.83 14.11 13.17
N LEU A 40 24.67 13.45 13.16
CA LEU A 40 23.47 13.97 12.50
C LEU A 40 23.06 15.25 13.25
N VAL A 41 23.52 16.39 12.75
CA VAL A 41 23.01 17.70 13.19
C VAL A 41 21.61 17.84 12.62
N VAL A 42 20.60 17.46 13.38
CA VAL A 42 19.19 17.72 13.07
C VAL A 42 18.99 19.22 13.20
N ALA A 43 18.73 19.88 12.08
CA ALA A 43 18.47 21.31 12.05
C ALA A 43 17.26 21.66 12.97
N PRO A 44 17.31 22.76 13.73
CA PRO A 44 16.28 23.13 14.72
C PRO A 44 14.87 23.35 14.12
N ALA A 45 14.75 23.51 12.81
CA ALA A 45 13.46 23.60 12.13
C ALA A 45 12.67 22.27 12.10
N SER A 46 13.33 21.12 12.30
CA SER A 46 12.65 19.82 12.32
C SER A 46 11.99 19.51 13.66
N GLN A 47 12.41 20.16 14.74
CA GLN A 47 11.79 19.95 16.05
C GLN A 47 10.45 20.68 16.21
N ALA A 48 10.22 21.76 15.46
CA ALA A 48 8.95 22.49 15.51
C ALA A 48 7.81 21.79 14.74
N LEU A 49 8.12 20.87 13.80
CA LEU A 49 7.11 20.12 13.04
C LEU A 49 6.61 18.87 13.76
N LEU A 50 7.32 18.39 14.80
CA LEU A 50 6.93 17.21 15.56
C LEU A 50 6.07 17.53 16.80
N ALA A 51 5.78 18.80 17.07
CA ALA A 51 5.17 19.24 18.33
C ALA A 51 3.71 19.69 18.22
N GLN A 52 3.05 19.54 17.07
CA GLN A 52 1.63 19.87 16.94
C GLN A 52 0.92 18.72 16.22
N GLU A 53 0.56 17.67 16.99
CA GLU A 53 -0.68 16.99 16.66
C GLU A 53 -1.77 18.06 16.68
N PRO A 54 -2.69 18.13 15.68
CA PRO A 54 -3.76 19.10 15.71
C PRO A 54 -4.51 18.88 17.02
N GLU A 55 -4.49 19.90 17.89
CA GLU A 55 -5.37 19.94 19.06
C GLU A 55 -6.77 19.70 18.51
N ASP A 56 -7.39 18.63 19.03
CA ASP A 56 -8.72 18.19 18.64
C ASP A 56 -9.65 19.41 18.60
N ALA A 57 -10.09 19.78 17.39
CA ALA A 57 -11.22 20.69 17.29
C ALA A 57 -12.35 20.12 18.15
N PRO A 58 -13.08 20.90 18.94
CA PRO A 58 -14.15 20.42 19.77
C PRO A 58 -15.33 19.95 18.90
N GLY A 59 -15.14 18.80 18.24
CA GLY A 59 -16.19 17.99 17.68
C GLY A 59 -16.84 17.22 18.84
N THR A 60 -18.13 17.05 18.81
CA THR A 60 -18.90 16.26 19.80
C THR A 60 -18.19 14.93 20.01
N ALA A 61 -17.69 14.69 21.22
CA ALA A 61 -16.92 13.50 21.55
C ALA A 61 -17.72 12.24 21.18
N ASP A 62 -17.14 11.37 20.36
CA ASP A 62 -17.81 10.13 19.96
C ASP A 62 -18.12 9.28 21.20
N PRO A 63 -19.36 8.90 21.45
CA PRO A 63 -19.75 8.14 22.64
C PRO A 63 -19.08 6.76 22.73
N ARG A 64 -18.45 6.28 21.64
CA ARG A 64 -17.68 5.04 21.59
C ARG A 64 -16.27 5.20 22.15
N GLU A 65 -15.68 6.43 22.06
CA GLU A 65 -14.29 6.68 22.48
C GLU A 65 -14.00 6.20 23.91
N PRO A 66 -14.75 6.61 24.96
CA PRO A 66 -14.45 6.19 26.33
C PRO A 66 -14.60 4.68 26.54
N ARG A 67 -15.50 4.03 25.82
CA ARG A 67 -15.69 2.56 25.90
C ARG A 67 -14.51 1.82 25.25
N ILE A 68 -14.08 2.25 24.07
CA ILE A 68 -12.91 1.68 23.40
C ILE A 68 -11.66 1.91 24.23
N ALA A 69 -11.47 3.13 24.78
CA ALA A 69 -10.34 3.46 25.65
C ALA A 69 -10.28 2.54 26.88
N ALA A 70 -11.41 2.26 27.52
CA ALA A 70 -11.45 1.33 28.64
C ALA A 70 -10.98 -0.09 28.27
N HIS A 71 -11.35 -0.60 27.09
CA HIS A 71 -10.86 -1.90 26.60
C HIS A 71 -9.37 -1.86 26.27
N VAL A 72 -8.88 -0.77 25.68
CA VAL A 72 -7.44 -0.59 25.41
C VAL A 72 -6.67 -0.56 26.73
N ARG A 73 -7.17 0.17 27.76
CA ARG A 73 -6.55 0.18 29.08
C ARG A 73 -6.43 -1.22 29.66
N ALA A 74 -7.50 -2.01 29.62
CA ALA A 74 -7.47 -3.39 30.06
C ALA A 74 -6.42 -4.24 29.34
N ILE A 75 -6.22 -4.04 28.03
CA ILE A 75 -5.14 -4.71 27.28
C ILE A 75 -3.77 -4.30 27.81
N LEU A 76 -3.54 -3.00 28.05
CA LEU A 76 -2.26 -2.53 28.56
C LEU A 76 -1.97 -3.12 29.95
N ASP A 77 -2.97 -3.20 30.83
CA ASP A 77 -2.87 -3.78 32.15
C ASP A 77 -2.55 -5.29 32.10
N GLU A 78 -3.23 -6.05 31.22
CA GLU A 78 -2.95 -7.50 31.02
C GLU A 78 -1.55 -7.76 30.43
N LEU A 79 -0.98 -6.81 29.70
CA LEU A 79 0.39 -6.86 29.19
C LEU A 79 1.42 -6.48 30.28
N GLY A 80 0.99 -6.10 31.49
CA GLY A 80 1.85 -5.72 32.60
C GLY A 80 2.53 -4.37 32.42
N LEU A 81 1.96 -3.48 31.62
CA LEU A 81 2.50 -2.13 31.40
C LEU A 81 2.11 -1.24 32.59
N ASP A 82 3.10 -0.43 33.06
CA ASP A 82 2.89 0.48 34.20
C ASP A 82 1.91 1.58 33.85
N PRO A 83 0.72 1.65 34.48
CA PRO A 83 -0.23 2.74 34.25
C PRO A 83 0.27 4.11 34.71
N GLY A 84 1.33 4.15 35.54
CA GLY A 84 2.00 5.37 35.98
C GLY A 84 3.03 5.91 35.00
N ASP A 85 3.39 5.16 33.94
CA ASP A 85 4.34 5.64 32.92
C ASP A 85 3.78 6.88 32.20
N PRO A 86 4.48 8.04 32.29
CA PRO A 86 4.04 9.26 31.62
C PRO A 86 3.83 9.10 30.10
N ASN A 87 4.58 8.20 29.45
CA ASN A 87 4.48 7.96 28.01
C ASN A 87 3.19 7.18 27.63
N LEU A 88 2.62 6.45 28.58
CA LEU A 88 1.40 5.66 28.38
C LEU A 88 0.11 6.32 28.90
N ARG A 89 0.23 7.50 29.53
CA ARG A 89 -0.88 8.17 30.23
C ARG A 89 -2.15 8.32 29.37
N GLU A 90 -2.03 8.67 28.09
CA GLU A 90 -3.15 8.92 27.17
C GLU A 90 -3.24 7.87 26.03
N THR A 91 -2.48 6.78 26.12
CA THR A 91 -2.38 5.78 25.04
C THR A 91 -3.74 5.13 24.75
N ASP A 92 -4.52 4.85 25.77
CA ASP A 92 -5.86 4.27 25.65
C ASP A 92 -6.81 5.16 24.82
N ARG A 93 -6.83 6.47 25.08
CA ARG A 93 -7.65 7.43 24.33
C ARG A 93 -7.11 7.67 22.91
N ARG A 94 -5.79 7.77 22.75
CA ARG A 94 -5.19 7.92 21.43
C ARG A 94 -5.49 6.73 20.54
N VAL A 95 -5.38 5.53 21.06
CA VAL A 95 -5.73 4.30 20.33
C VAL A 95 -7.23 4.24 20.02
N ALA A 96 -8.08 4.67 20.96
CA ALA A 96 -9.52 4.73 20.71
C ALA A 96 -9.87 5.67 19.55
N ARG A 97 -9.31 6.88 19.53
CA ARG A 97 -9.51 7.86 18.44
C ARG A 97 -8.96 7.34 17.13
N MET A 98 -7.74 6.75 17.14
CA MET A 98 -7.16 6.11 15.95
C MET A 98 -8.10 5.06 15.35
N TYR A 99 -8.71 4.19 16.17
CA TYR A 99 -9.65 3.20 15.66
C TYR A 99 -10.93 3.82 15.11
N LEU A 100 -11.47 4.85 15.75
CA LEU A 100 -12.64 5.57 15.23
C LEU A 100 -12.34 6.19 13.86
N GLU A 101 -11.18 6.80 13.70
CA GLU A 101 -10.72 7.33 12.41
C GLU A 101 -10.52 6.21 11.37
N MET A 102 -9.80 5.14 11.74
CA MET A 102 -9.48 4.06 10.82
C MET A 102 -10.69 3.20 10.43
N PHE A 103 -11.78 3.28 11.18
CA PHE A 103 -13.03 2.55 10.90
C PHE A 103 -14.19 3.48 10.53
N HIS A 104 -13.91 4.73 10.20
CA HIS A 104 -14.93 5.69 9.76
C HIS A 104 -15.80 5.18 8.60
N GLY A 105 -15.25 4.37 7.69
CA GLY A 105 -16.00 3.76 6.60
C GLY A 105 -17.12 2.80 7.02
N LEU A 106 -17.23 2.46 8.32
CA LEU A 106 -18.34 1.67 8.86
C LEU A 106 -19.52 2.54 9.34
N GLU A 107 -19.35 3.85 9.39
CA GLU A 107 -20.37 4.75 9.92
C GLU A 107 -21.52 4.92 8.94
N GLU A 108 -22.71 5.10 9.48
CA GLU A 108 -23.88 5.45 8.68
C GLU A 108 -23.64 6.82 8.01
N GLY A 109 -23.86 6.90 6.72
CA GLY A 109 -23.62 8.13 5.94
C GLY A 109 -22.17 8.39 5.54
N ALA A 110 -21.22 7.51 5.87
CA ALA A 110 -19.82 7.64 5.45
C ALA A 110 -19.62 7.40 3.92
N GLU A 111 -20.61 6.84 3.23
CA GLU A 111 -20.54 6.64 1.78
C GLU A 111 -20.31 7.97 1.05
N PRO A 112 -19.28 8.08 0.21
CA PRO A 112 -18.96 9.34 -0.46
C PRO A 112 -20.02 9.71 -1.49
N THR A 113 -20.40 10.99 -1.53
CA THR A 113 -21.23 11.51 -2.63
C THR A 113 -20.46 11.38 -3.94
N VAL A 114 -20.99 10.62 -4.87
CA VAL A 114 -20.42 10.44 -6.21
C VAL A 114 -20.86 11.60 -7.10
N THR A 115 -19.91 12.51 -7.36
CA THR A 115 -20.13 13.58 -8.35
C THR A 115 -19.74 13.07 -9.72
N THR A 116 -20.68 13.11 -10.64
CA THR A 116 -20.48 12.77 -12.04
C THR A 116 -20.92 13.92 -12.94
N PHE A 117 -20.37 13.97 -14.13
CA PHE A 117 -20.70 14.94 -15.18
C PHE A 117 -21.24 14.20 -16.39
N PRO A 118 -22.13 14.82 -17.19
CA PRO A 118 -22.55 14.27 -18.48
C PRO A 118 -21.32 14.07 -19.38
N ASN A 119 -21.35 13.03 -20.20
CA ASN A 119 -20.32 12.75 -21.21
C ASN A 119 -20.76 13.30 -22.58
N ASP A 120 -21.07 14.59 -22.65
CA ASP A 120 -21.63 15.23 -23.85
C ASP A 120 -20.68 15.22 -25.04
N GLU A 121 -19.36 15.21 -24.77
CA GLU A 121 -18.30 15.10 -25.79
C GLU A 121 -18.10 13.66 -26.30
N GLY A 122 -18.80 12.68 -25.76
CA GLY A 122 -18.70 11.29 -26.17
C GLY A 122 -17.34 10.65 -25.95
N TYR A 123 -16.64 11.04 -24.87
CA TYR A 123 -15.36 10.44 -24.53
C TYR A 123 -15.51 8.94 -24.28
N SER A 124 -14.82 8.13 -25.06
CA SER A 124 -14.95 6.66 -25.09
C SER A 124 -13.66 5.90 -24.79
N HIS A 125 -12.62 6.62 -24.36
CA HIS A 125 -11.35 6.04 -24.00
C HIS A 125 -11.23 5.81 -22.49
N MET A 126 -10.18 5.10 -22.08
CA MET A 126 -9.91 4.83 -20.68
C MET A 126 -9.59 6.12 -19.88
N VAL A 127 -10.26 6.28 -18.75
CA VAL A 127 -9.89 7.23 -17.70
C VAL A 127 -9.24 6.46 -16.59
N MET A 128 -8.00 6.81 -16.24
CA MET A 128 -7.22 6.10 -15.24
C MET A 128 -6.62 7.06 -14.23
N GLU A 129 -6.75 6.72 -12.95
CA GLU A 129 -5.98 7.33 -11.88
C GLU A 129 -5.09 6.27 -11.23
N LYS A 130 -3.79 6.54 -11.15
CA LYS A 130 -2.80 5.59 -10.66
C LYS A 130 -2.04 6.14 -9.46
N ASP A 131 -1.39 5.21 -8.75
CA ASP A 131 -0.60 5.51 -7.56
C ASP A 131 -1.40 6.19 -6.41
N ILE A 132 -2.70 5.92 -6.31
CA ILE A 132 -3.54 6.45 -5.24
C ILE A 132 -3.14 5.78 -3.93
N PRO A 133 -2.53 6.49 -2.96
CA PRO A 133 -2.10 5.90 -1.71
C PRO A 133 -3.31 5.55 -0.83
N PHE A 134 -3.19 4.48 -0.05
CA PHE A 134 -4.20 4.13 0.95
C PHE A 134 -3.58 3.44 2.16
N TYR A 135 -4.29 3.51 3.28
CA TYR A 135 -4.05 2.77 4.51
C TYR A 135 -5.30 2.06 4.94
N SER A 136 -5.15 0.82 5.41
CA SER A 136 -6.25 0.01 5.92
C SER A 136 -5.78 -0.87 7.06
N LEU A 137 -6.71 -1.48 7.79
CA LEU A 137 -6.41 -2.44 8.85
C LEU A 137 -6.84 -3.85 8.42
N CYS A 138 -5.90 -4.79 8.51
CA CYS A 138 -6.17 -6.20 8.23
C CYS A 138 -7.25 -6.74 9.16
N ALA A 139 -8.33 -7.29 8.61
CA ALA A 139 -9.46 -7.81 9.39
C ALA A 139 -9.09 -8.91 10.40
N HIS A 140 -7.99 -9.65 10.14
CA HIS A 140 -7.58 -10.76 11.00
C HIS A 140 -6.80 -10.32 12.26
N HIS A 141 -6.04 -9.22 12.16
CA HIS A 141 -5.09 -8.84 13.22
C HIS A 141 -5.22 -7.37 13.65
N LEU A 142 -6.05 -6.57 12.97
CA LEU A 142 -6.17 -5.11 13.13
C LEU A 142 -4.81 -4.38 13.05
N VAL A 143 -3.88 -4.95 12.28
CA VAL A 143 -2.56 -4.38 11.99
C VAL A 143 -2.61 -3.76 10.60
N PRO A 144 -1.95 -2.62 10.36
CA PRO A 144 -2.01 -1.93 9.08
C PRO A 144 -1.53 -2.77 7.89
N PHE A 145 -2.20 -2.59 6.77
CA PHE A 145 -1.65 -2.82 5.45
C PHE A 145 -1.87 -1.54 4.63
N TYR A 146 -0.93 -1.24 3.76
CA TYR A 146 -0.92 0.02 3.03
C TYR A 146 -0.22 -0.14 1.69
N GLY A 147 -0.55 0.74 0.78
CA GLY A 147 0.01 0.66 -0.56
C GLY A 147 -0.60 1.65 -1.51
N LYS A 148 -0.79 1.20 -2.75
CA LYS A 148 -1.32 2.00 -3.84
C LYS A 148 -2.42 1.26 -4.56
N ALA A 149 -3.42 2.00 -5.00
CA ALA A 149 -4.44 1.51 -5.91
C ALA A 149 -4.33 2.22 -7.27
N HIS A 150 -4.66 1.49 -8.31
CA HIS A 150 -4.74 1.95 -9.69
C HIS A 150 -6.14 1.62 -10.18
N ILE A 151 -6.89 2.64 -10.55
CA ILE A 151 -8.31 2.53 -10.84
C ILE A 151 -8.57 3.10 -12.22
N ALA A 152 -9.22 2.33 -13.10
CA ALA A 152 -9.63 2.81 -14.41
C ALA A 152 -11.05 2.40 -14.75
N TYR A 153 -11.67 3.19 -15.61
CA TYR A 153 -12.95 2.86 -16.22
C TYR A 153 -13.03 3.42 -17.65
N ILE A 154 -13.93 2.90 -18.46
CA ILE A 154 -14.29 3.48 -19.75
C ILE A 154 -15.71 4.04 -19.62
N PRO A 155 -15.88 5.36 -19.75
CA PRO A 155 -17.19 6.00 -19.53
C PRO A 155 -18.22 5.58 -20.57
N ARG A 156 -19.48 5.65 -20.20
CA ARG A 156 -20.64 5.56 -21.11
C ARG A 156 -21.27 6.95 -21.18
N GLU A 157 -22.26 7.20 -20.37
CA GLU A 157 -23.03 8.46 -20.37
C GLU A 157 -22.49 9.49 -19.37
N ARG A 158 -21.65 9.05 -18.42
CA ARG A 158 -21.20 9.89 -17.31
C ARG A 158 -19.71 9.75 -17.07
N ILE A 159 -19.09 10.86 -16.67
CA ILE A 159 -17.68 10.95 -16.30
C ILE A 159 -17.59 11.20 -14.80
N LEU A 160 -16.72 10.46 -14.11
CA LEU A 160 -16.46 10.57 -12.69
C LEU A 160 -15.54 11.78 -12.39
N GLY A 161 -15.88 12.58 -11.39
CA GLY A 161 -14.95 13.58 -10.89
C GLY A 161 -13.69 12.93 -10.30
N LEU A 162 -12.49 13.37 -10.71
CA LEU A 162 -11.21 12.71 -10.38
C LEU A 162 -11.01 12.47 -8.88
N SER A 163 -11.35 13.44 -8.03
CA SER A 163 -11.26 13.27 -6.57
C SER A 163 -12.11 12.13 -6.01
N LYS A 164 -13.03 11.57 -6.79
CA LYS A 164 -13.92 10.49 -6.33
C LYS A 164 -13.23 9.13 -6.33
N PHE A 165 -12.22 8.92 -7.16
CA PHE A 165 -11.40 7.70 -7.11
C PHE A 165 -10.81 7.50 -5.71
N ALA A 166 -10.11 8.53 -5.19
CA ALA A 166 -9.50 8.47 -3.87
C ALA A 166 -10.55 8.32 -2.76
N ARG A 167 -11.67 9.04 -2.82
CA ARG A 167 -12.73 8.97 -1.81
C ARG A 167 -13.43 7.62 -1.76
N ILE A 168 -13.68 7.00 -2.90
CA ILE A 168 -14.27 5.65 -2.98
C ILE A 168 -13.30 4.63 -2.38
N LEU A 169 -12.02 4.71 -2.77
CA LEU A 169 -10.98 3.83 -2.22
C LEU A 169 -10.89 3.98 -0.70
N GLU A 170 -10.83 5.19 -0.19
CA GLU A 170 -10.71 5.49 1.24
C GLU A 170 -11.92 4.98 2.02
N PHE A 171 -13.13 5.19 1.53
CA PHE A 171 -14.36 4.70 2.15
C PHE A 171 -14.34 3.19 2.41
N TYR A 172 -13.83 2.41 1.45
CA TYR A 172 -13.69 0.97 1.61
C TYR A 172 -12.44 0.56 2.38
N ALA A 173 -11.37 1.36 2.34
CA ALA A 173 -10.14 1.10 3.07
C ALA A 173 -10.30 1.38 4.58
N LYS A 174 -11.10 2.36 4.99
CA LYS A 174 -11.39 2.73 6.39
C LYS A 174 -12.35 1.73 7.07
N ARG A 175 -12.03 0.43 6.98
CA ARG A 175 -12.78 -0.70 7.55
C ARG A 175 -11.80 -1.81 7.94
N PRO A 176 -12.19 -2.79 8.80
CA PRO A 176 -11.43 -4.05 8.90
C PRO A 176 -11.50 -4.77 7.56
N GLN A 177 -10.37 -4.90 6.84
CA GLN A 177 -10.37 -5.24 5.42
C GLN A 177 -9.52 -6.48 5.08
N LEU A 178 -9.87 -7.10 3.95
CA LEU A 178 -9.04 -8.00 3.16
C LEU A 178 -8.71 -7.26 1.85
N GLN A 179 -7.50 -7.38 1.37
CA GLN A 179 -7.09 -6.67 0.15
C GLN A 179 -7.93 -7.10 -1.06
N GLU A 180 -8.27 -8.38 -1.17
CA GLU A 180 -9.12 -8.94 -2.21
C GLU A 180 -10.52 -8.33 -2.15
N ARG A 181 -11.09 -8.22 -0.95
CA ARG A 181 -12.41 -7.63 -0.73
C ARG A 181 -12.42 -6.13 -1.04
N LEU A 182 -11.36 -5.40 -0.64
CA LEU A 182 -11.19 -3.98 -0.98
C LEU A 182 -11.24 -3.79 -2.50
N THR A 183 -10.43 -4.58 -3.22
CA THR A 183 -10.33 -4.52 -4.68
C THR A 183 -11.69 -4.77 -5.35
N GLU A 184 -12.42 -5.79 -4.90
CA GLU A 184 -13.75 -6.13 -5.40
C GLU A 184 -14.80 -5.06 -5.06
N GLN A 185 -14.78 -4.52 -3.85
CA GLN A 185 -15.75 -3.49 -3.45
C GLN A 185 -15.59 -2.22 -4.24
N VAL A 186 -14.37 -1.78 -4.51
CA VAL A 186 -14.10 -0.57 -5.29
C VAL A 186 -14.58 -0.73 -6.74
N VAL A 187 -14.26 -1.86 -7.40
CA VAL A 187 -14.70 -2.06 -8.79
C VAL A 187 -16.21 -2.20 -8.92
N ASN A 188 -16.85 -2.88 -7.95
CA ASN A 188 -18.32 -3.03 -7.91
C ASN A 188 -19.00 -1.67 -7.73
N TYR A 189 -18.50 -0.85 -6.82
CA TYR A 189 -19.04 0.48 -6.57
C TYR A 189 -19.00 1.35 -7.83
N LEU A 190 -17.89 1.33 -8.55
CA LEU A 190 -17.79 2.03 -9.83
C LEU A 190 -18.80 1.50 -10.86
N GLN A 191 -18.93 0.18 -10.94
CA GLN A 191 -19.88 -0.45 -11.89
C GLN A 191 -21.34 -0.10 -11.57
N GLU A 192 -21.70 -0.07 -10.29
CA GLU A 192 -23.08 0.19 -9.83
C GLU A 192 -23.46 1.68 -9.89
N LYS A 193 -22.54 2.59 -9.53
CA LYS A 193 -22.86 4.01 -9.41
C LYS A 193 -22.61 4.82 -10.69
N LEU A 194 -21.70 4.37 -11.54
CA LEU A 194 -21.31 5.09 -12.77
C LEU A 194 -21.85 4.40 -14.03
N GLU A 195 -22.16 3.11 -13.95
CA GLU A 195 -22.58 2.28 -15.08
C GLU A 195 -21.67 2.41 -16.32
N PRO A 196 -20.34 2.31 -16.14
CA PRO A 196 -19.40 2.46 -17.24
C PRO A 196 -19.48 1.26 -18.20
N LEU A 197 -18.85 1.35 -19.36
CA LEU A 197 -18.66 0.19 -20.24
C LEU A 197 -17.86 -0.91 -19.56
N GLY A 198 -17.01 -0.54 -18.61
CA GLY A 198 -16.25 -1.43 -17.74
C GLY A 198 -15.34 -0.67 -16.81
N ALA A 199 -14.81 -1.37 -15.82
CA ALA A 199 -13.86 -0.85 -14.86
C ALA A 199 -12.81 -1.91 -14.48
N MET A 200 -11.64 -1.44 -14.06
CA MET A 200 -10.56 -2.26 -13.54
C MET A 200 -9.91 -1.59 -12.35
N VAL A 201 -9.61 -2.39 -11.34
CA VAL A 201 -8.89 -1.96 -10.14
C VAL A 201 -7.72 -2.91 -9.90
N VAL A 202 -6.55 -2.35 -9.66
CA VAL A 202 -5.36 -3.09 -9.20
C VAL A 202 -4.91 -2.46 -7.88
N VAL A 203 -4.65 -3.28 -6.88
CA VAL A 203 -4.16 -2.85 -5.57
C VAL A 203 -2.84 -3.56 -5.28
N GLU A 204 -1.84 -2.79 -4.90
CA GLU A 204 -0.53 -3.27 -4.48
C GLU A 204 -0.28 -2.82 -3.04
N ALA A 205 -0.07 -3.75 -2.12
CA ALA A 205 0.08 -3.40 -0.72
C ALA A 205 1.07 -4.26 0.04
N ARG A 206 1.67 -3.66 1.07
CA ARG A 206 2.47 -4.30 2.09
C ARG A 206 1.59 -4.57 3.32
N HIS A 207 1.77 -5.74 3.92
CA HIS A 207 0.98 -6.20 5.05
C HIS A 207 1.86 -6.34 6.29
N LEU A 208 1.72 -5.44 7.27
CA LEU A 208 2.52 -5.52 8.49
C LEU A 208 2.23 -6.80 9.29
N CYS A 209 1.03 -7.37 9.19
CA CYS A 209 0.72 -8.66 9.81
C CYS A 209 1.55 -9.83 9.27
N VAL A 210 2.13 -9.71 8.07
CA VAL A 210 3.04 -10.67 7.43
C VAL A 210 4.50 -10.28 7.65
N GLU A 211 4.80 -8.96 7.64
CA GLU A 211 6.18 -8.46 7.70
C GLU A 211 6.76 -8.46 9.12
N MET A 212 6.04 -7.89 10.10
CA MET A 212 6.57 -7.62 11.43
C MET A 212 6.48 -8.79 12.41
N ARG A 213 5.60 -9.76 12.14
CA ARG A 213 5.33 -10.91 13.00
C ARG A 213 4.94 -12.14 12.17
N GLY A 214 4.74 -13.31 12.81
CA GLY A 214 4.37 -14.56 12.14
C GLY A 214 5.47 -15.02 11.18
N VAL A 215 5.21 -15.00 9.89
CA VAL A 215 6.16 -15.46 8.85
C VAL A 215 7.33 -14.51 8.62
N LYS A 216 7.26 -13.27 9.07
CA LYS A 216 8.34 -12.27 9.05
C LYS A 216 9.01 -12.14 7.67
N LYS A 217 8.26 -11.69 6.67
CA LYS A 217 8.75 -11.46 5.30
C LYS A 217 8.71 -9.97 4.93
N PRO A 218 9.69 -9.17 5.41
CA PRO A 218 9.75 -7.73 5.09
C PRO A 218 9.88 -7.51 3.59
N GLY A 219 9.14 -6.52 3.08
CA GLY A 219 9.18 -6.14 1.66
C GLY A 219 8.32 -7.00 0.73
N ALA A 220 7.63 -8.02 1.25
CA ALA A 220 6.66 -8.77 0.45
C ALA A 220 5.52 -7.85 -0.02
N LEU A 221 5.27 -7.81 -1.32
CA LEU A 221 4.20 -7.04 -1.93
C LEU A 221 3.10 -7.98 -2.41
N THR A 222 1.87 -7.71 -2.01
CA THR A 222 0.69 -8.43 -2.48
C THR A 222 0.00 -7.59 -3.54
N THR A 223 -0.31 -8.20 -4.69
CA THR A 223 -1.07 -7.55 -5.77
C THR A 223 -2.39 -8.27 -5.96
N THR A 224 -3.48 -7.52 -5.97
CA THR A 224 -4.83 -8.01 -6.30
C THR A 224 -5.43 -7.20 -7.44
N SER A 225 -6.29 -7.82 -8.23
CA SER A 225 -6.98 -7.15 -9.33
C SER A 225 -8.42 -7.60 -9.45
N ALA A 226 -9.29 -6.69 -9.86
CA ALA A 226 -10.69 -6.97 -10.19
C ALA A 226 -11.10 -6.22 -11.45
N ILE A 227 -11.93 -6.85 -12.28
CA ILE A 227 -12.35 -6.32 -13.60
C ILE A 227 -13.85 -6.47 -13.80
N ARG A 228 -14.43 -5.53 -14.56
CA ARG A 228 -15.84 -5.54 -14.98
C ARG A 228 -15.98 -5.09 -16.45
N GLY A 229 -17.04 -5.54 -17.09
CA GLY A 229 -17.40 -5.10 -18.44
C GLY A 229 -16.33 -5.36 -19.49
N VAL A 230 -16.02 -4.36 -20.31
CA VAL A 230 -15.08 -4.49 -21.43
C VAL A 230 -13.64 -4.81 -21.05
N PHE A 231 -13.25 -4.64 -19.78
CA PHE A 231 -11.94 -5.08 -19.30
C PHE A 231 -11.76 -6.61 -19.28
N HIS A 232 -12.83 -7.39 -19.50
CA HIS A 232 -12.68 -8.83 -19.80
C HIS A 232 -12.02 -9.07 -21.16
N GLN A 233 -12.02 -8.10 -22.06
CA GLN A 233 -11.32 -8.18 -23.35
C GLN A 233 -9.82 -7.94 -23.14
N ARG A 234 -9.00 -8.82 -23.72
CA ARG A 234 -7.55 -8.79 -23.57
C ARG A 234 -6.90 -7.47 -23.99
N PRO A 235 -7.25 -6.87 -25.15
CA PRO A 235 -6.63 -5.61 -25.58
C PRO A 235 -6.84 -4.46 -24.59
N VAL A 236 -8.04 -4.37 -23.99
CA VAL A 236 -8.36 -3.32 -23.00
C VAL A 236 -7.55 -3.48 -21.73
N ARG A 237 -7.35 -4.73 -21.27
CA ARG A 237 -6.46 -4.99 -20.12
C ARG A 237 -5.00 -4.71 -20.44
N GLU A 238 -4.53 -5.03 -21.64
CA GLU A 238 -3.16 -4.74 -22.06
C GLU A 238 -2.90 -3.22 -22.07
N GLU A 239 -3.83 -2.43 -22.60
CA GLU A 239 -3.76 -0.96 -22.54
C GLU A 239 -3.65 -0.46 -21.09
N PHE A 240 -4.51 -0.96 -20.19
CA PHE A 240 -4.41 -0.62 -18.76
C PHE A 240 -3.03 -0.92 -18.18
N LEU A 241 -2.52 -2.13 -18.42
CA LEU A 241 -1.22 -2.56 -17.91
C LEU A 241 -0.06 -1.75 -18.50
N ASP A 242 -0.17 -1.34 -19.76
CA ASP A 242 0.83 -0.50 -20.41
C ASP A 242 0.82 0.92 -19.83
N LEU A 243 -0.35 1.53 -19.67
CA LEU A 243 -0.50 2.82 -19.00
C LEU A 243 0.02 2.79 -17.54
N LEU A 244 -0.17 1.67 -16.84
CA LEU A 244 0.33 1.46 -15.48
C LEU A 244 1.86 1.42 -15.44
N ARG A 245 2.50 0.75 -16.39
CA ARG A 245 3.98 0.63 -16.47
C ARG A 245 4.69 1.91 -16.83
N HIS A 246 4.07 2.77 -17.64
CA HIS A 246 4.63 4.08 -17.99
C HIS A 246 4.63 5.00 -16.77
N ARG A 247 5.76 5.02 -16.06
CA ARG A 247 6.03 6.02 -15.01
C ARG A 247 6.43 7.32 -15.70
N SER A 248 5.74 8.39 -15.36
CA SER A 248 6.10 9.77 -15.72
C SER A 248 7.38 10.19 -14.99
#